data_d3bef710e50cc1327b1590f62979549d
#
_entry.id   d3bef710e50cc1327b1590f62979549d
#
_cell.length_a   1.000
_cell.length_b   1.000
_cell.length_c   1.000
_cell.angle_alpha   90.00
_cell.angle_beta   90.00
_cell.angle_gamma   90.00
#
_symmetry.space_group_name_H-M   'P 1'
#
loop_
_entity.id
_entity.type
_entity.pdbx_description
1 polymer ?
#
loop_
_entity_poly.entity_id
_entity_poly.type
_entity_poly.pdbx_seq_one_letter_code
_entity_poly.pdbx_strand_id
1 'polypeptide(L)'
;MGMATYAVVDLETTGNQLDFDDIIQIGITFVRNNQIIDTYHSMIRTNLEIPPFIQALTSIEENMLQQAPYFNQVAQEIYDKIKDCIFVAHNVDFDLNFIKKAFKDCNIQYRPKKVIDTLEIFKIAFPTDKSYQLSELAEAHGITLANAHRADEDAATTAKLMILAFEKFEKLPLDTLKQLYYLSKQLKYDLYDIFFEMVRQYDAKPLDKSYEKFEQIIYRKQVDFKKPTTNYNGSLKSLYSKAVDQLGLTYRPQQLYLAETILDQLM
;
A
#
# COMPACT_ATOMS: atom_id res chain seq x y z
N MET A 1 7.78 12.02 11.81
CA MET A 1 6.63 11.22 12.31
C MET A 1 6.88 10.94 13.78
N GLY A 2 5.98 11.34 14.70
CA GLY A 2 6.20 11.16 16.13
C GLY A 2 6.13 9.68 16.53
N MET A 3 6.73 9.35 17.62
CA MET A 3 6.96 8.08 18.35
C MET A 3 6.05 6.83 18.09
N ALA A 4 5.12 6.85 17.15
CA ALA A 4 4.27 5.71 16.83
C ALA A 4 5.07 4.59 16.14
N THR A 5 4.87 3.37 16.60
CA THR A 5 5.41 2.17 15.96
C THR A 5 4.30 1.52 15.14
N TYR A 6 4.59 1.16 13.92
CA TYR A 6 3.72 0.38 13.04
C TYR A 6 4.15 -1.07 13.12
N ALA A 7 3.21 -1.97 13.38
CA ALA A 7 3.39 -3.40 13.24
C ALA A 7 2.77 -3.81 11.89
N VAL A 8 3.62 -4.02 10.89
CA VAL A 8 3.21 -4.50 9.57
C VAL A 8 3.14 -6.02 9.65
N VAL A 9 1.93 -6.55 9.59
CA VAL A 9 1.63 -7.96 9.80
C VAL A 9 1.22 -8.60 8.49
N ASP A 10 1.68 -9.83 8.29
CA ASP A 10 1.23 -10.71 7.23
C ASP A 10 1.08 -12.13 7.79
N LEU A 11 0.08 -12.86 7.32
CA LEU A 11 -0.26 -14.19 7.80
C LEU A 11 -0.41 -15.17 6.64
N GLU A 12 0.15 -16.39 6.82
CA GLU A 12 -0.26 -17.52 6.02
C GLU A 12 -1.20 -18.41 6.82
N THR A 13 -2.21 -18.96 6.15
CA THR A 13 -3.28 -19.73 6.78
C THR A 13 -3.57 -21.01 6.00
N THR A 14 -4.28 -21.97 6.61
CA THR A 14 -4.76 -23.18 5.91
C THR A 14 -5.81 -22.89 4.85
N GLY A 15 -6.42 -21.69 4.89
CA GLY A 15 -7.45 -21.25 3.94
C GLY A 15 -7.98 -19.86 4.31
N ASN A 16 -9.14 -19.48 3.77
CA ASN A 16 -9.70 -18.15 3.92
C ASN A 16 -10.98 -18.09 4.79
N GLN A 17 -11.36 -19.20 5.41
CA GLN A 17 -12.57 -19.27 6.22
C GLN A 17 -12.23 -19.10 7.70
N LEU A 18 -12.51 -17.93 8.24
CA LEU A 18 -12.09 -17.52 9.58
C LEU A 18 -12.44 -18.54 10.68
N ASP A 19 -13.60 -19.18 10.60
CA ASP A 19 -14.08 -20.13 11.63
C ASP A 19 -13.53 -21.56 11.47
N PHE A 20 -12.90 -21.88 10.33
CA PHE A 20 -12.48 -23.23 9.95
C PHE A 20 -11.01 -23.36 9.69
N ASP A 21 -10.32 -22.24 9.43
CA ASP A 21 -8.91 -22.22 9.06
C ASP A 21 -8.04 -21.67 10.18
N ASP A 22 -6.81 -22.13 10.22
CA ASP A 22 -5.81 -21.77 11.20
C ASP A 22 -4.67 -20.95 10.56
N ILE A 23 -4.03 -20.11 11.39
CA ILE A 23 -2.76 -19.47 11.03
C ILE A 23 -1.66 -20.54 11.04
N ILE A 24 -0.85 -20.59 9.98
CA ILE A 24 0.31 -21.49 9.87
C ILE A 24 1.64 -20.77 9.83
N GLN A 25 1.63 -19.47 9.53
CA GLN A 25 2.81 -18.61 9.63
C GLN A 25 2.39 -17.19 9.99
N ILE A 26 3.21 -16.50 10.77
CA ILE A 26 3.08 -15.09 11.07
C ILE A 26 4.40 -14.37 10.81
N GLY A 27 4.33 -13.26 10.08
CA GLY A 27 5.41 -12.31 9.89
C GLY A 27 5.01 -10.93 10.40
N ILE A 28 5.90 -10.26 11.13
CA ILE A 28 5.68 -8.90 11.61
C ILE A 28 6.94 -8.09 11.39
N THR A 29 6.81 -6.96 10.71
CA THR A 29 7.89 -5.99 10.55
C THR A 29 7.52 -4.70 11.28
N PHE A 30 8.36 -4.29 12.22
CA PHE A 30 8.13 -3.08 13.01
C PHE A 30 8.81 -1.89 12.36
N VAL A 31 8.02 -0.83 12.11
CA VAL A 31 8.51 0.41 11.49
C VAL A 31 8.31 1.58 12.45
N ARG A 32 9.35 2.41 12.57
CA ARG A 32 9.31 3.68 13.32
C ARG A 32 10.21 4.70 12.62
N ASN A 33 9.72 5.93 12.46
CA ASN A 33 10.46 7.01 11.80
C ASN A 33 10.99 6.63 10.39
N ASN A 34 10.16 5.97 9.60
CA ASN A 34 10.50 5.46 8.26
C ASN A 34 11.69 4.48 8.25
N GLN A 35 11.92 3.78 9.34
CA GLN A 35 12.97 2.77 9.46
C GLN A 35 12.39 1.48 10.03
N ILE A 36 12.80 0.35 9.49
CA ILE A 36 12.54 -0.96 10.07
C ILE A 36 13.42 -1.08 11.32
N ILE A 37 12.80 -1.29 12.48
CA ILE A 37 13.48 -1.34 13.79
C ILE A 37 13.56 -2.74 14.38
N ASP A 38 12.65 -3.64 14.01
CA ASP A 38 12.60 -5.02 14.49
C ASP A 38 11.78 -5.87 13.53
N THR A 39 11.93 -7.19 13.61
CA THR A 39 11.12 -8.17 12.91
C THR A 39 10.77 -9.32 13.84
N TYR A 40 9.62 -9.94 13.62
CA TYR A 40 9.21 -11.16 14.30
C TYR A 40 8.67 -12.14 13.26
N HIS A 41 9.00 -13.40 13.42
CA HIS A 41 8.51 -14.46 12.56
C HIS A 41 8.32 -15.74 13.36
N SER A 42 7.24 -16.46 13.08
CA SER A 42 7.02 -17.80 13.60
C SER A 42 6.22 -18.65 12.64
N MET A 43 6.64 -19.87 12.40
CA MET A 43 5.76 -20.94 11.95
C MET A 43 4.82 -21.29 13.09
N ILE A 44 3.58 -21.65 12.76
CA ILE A 44 2.55 -22.01 13.74
C ILE A 44 2.01 -23.41 13.42
N ARG A 45 2.05 -24.26 14.42
CA ARG A 45 1.53 -25.62 14.30
C ARG A 45 0.00 -25.60 14.30
N THR A 46 -0.58 -26.36 13.40
CA THR A 46 -2.02 -26.65 13.36
C THR A 46 -2.28 -28.17 13.42
N ASN A 47 -3.49 -28.56 13.77
CA ASN A 47 -3.99 -29.92 13.65
C ASN A 47 -4.78 -30.14 12.36
N LEU A 48 -4.98 -29.09 11.57
CA LEU A 48 -5.64 -29.17 10.27
C LEU A 48 -4.65 -29.66 9.21
N GLU A 49 -5.16 -30.39 8.23
CA GLU A 49 -4.40 -30.70 7.02
C GLU A 49 -4.23 -29.43 6.20
N ILE A 50 -3.01 -29.20 5.66
CA ILE A 50 -2.74 -28.06 4.78
C ILE A 50 -3.18 -28.45 3.37
N PRO A 51 -4.18 -27.76 2.79
CA PRO A 51 -4.64 -28.08 1.43
C PRO A 51 -3.51 -27.99 0.40
N PRO A 52 -3.44 -28.88 -0.59
CA PRO A 52 -2.33 -28.90 -1.57
C PRO A 52 -2.12 -27.57 -2.29
N PHE A 53 -3.19 -26.81 -2.54
CA PHE A 53 -3.05 -25.50 -3.17
C PHE A 53 -2.40 -24.45 -2.25
N ILE A 54 -2.61 -24.55 -0.93
CA ILE A 54 -1.94 -23.68 0.06
C ILE A 54 -0.46 -24.07 0.14
N GLN A 55 -0.14 -25.39 0.18
CA GLN A 55 1.26 -25.84 0.15
C GLN A 55 1.98 -25.33 -1.11
N ALA A 56 1.33 -25.40 -2.27
CA ALA A 56 1.90 -24.91 -3.53
C ALA A 56 2.05 -23.39 -3.54
N LEU A 57 1.14 -22.65 -2.91
CA LEU A 57 1.16 -21.18 -2.84
C LEU A 57 2.25 -20.68 -1.90
N THR A 58 2.29 -21.21 -0.67
CA THR A 58 3.14 -20.72 0.43
C THR A 58 4.48 -21.44 0.54
N SER A 59 4.60 -22.59 -0.13
CA SER A 59 5.71 -23.54 0.04
C SER A 59 5.85 -24.06 1.49
N ILE A 60 4.77 -23.98 2.29
CA ILE A 60 4.74 -24.52 3.65
C ILE A 60 4.19 -25.94 3.60
N GLU A 61 5.01 -26.91 4.02
CA GLU A 61 4.65 -28.30 4.13
C GLU A 61 4.36 -28.69 5.58
N GLU A 62 3.55 -29.74 5.79
CA GLU A 62 3.17 -30.19 7.13
C GLU A 62 4.39 -30.57 8.01
N ASN A 63 5.43 -31.12 7.41
CA ASN A 63 6.67 -31.49 8.11
C ASN A 63 7.36 -30.25 8.73
N MET A 64 7.23 -29.09 8.10
CA MET A 64 7.81 -27.83 8.61
C MET A 64 7.09 -27.34 9.87
N LEU A 65 5.82 -27.70 10.04
CA LEU A 65 5.01 -27.31 11.20
C LEU A 65 5.11 -28.28 12.39
N GLN A 66 5.67 -29.48 12.20
CA GLN A 66 5.70 -30.52 13.25
C GLN A 66 6.39 -30.07 14.55
N GLN A 67 7.43 -29.26 14.43
CA GLN A 67 8.18 -28.75 15.58
C GLN A 67 7.87 -27.28 15.90
N ALA A 68 6.96 -26.65 15.13
CA ALA A 68 6.53 -25.29 15.38
C ALA A 68 5.66 -25.22 16.64
N PRO A 69 5.65 -24.09 17.35
CA PRO A 69 4.74 -23.89 18.47
C PRO A 69 3.28 -23.77 17.98
N TYR A 70 2.34 -24.19 18.80
CA TYR A 70 0.94 -23.79 18.61
C TYR A 70 0.77 -22.30 18.90
N PHE A 71 -0.24 -21.66 18.29
CA PHE A 71 -0.47 -20.22 18.47
C PHE A 71 -0.59 -19.81 19.94
N ASN A 72 -1.25 -20.62 20.78
CA ASN A 72 -1.40 -20.34 22.21
C ASN A 72 -0.07 -20.28 23.00
N GLN A 73 1.00 -20.91 22.48
CA GLN A 73 2.32 -20.88 23.11
C GLN A 73 3.08 -19.57 22.82
N VAL A 74 2.76 -18.90 21.73
CA VAL A 74 3.40 -17.65 21.28
C VAL A 74 2.46 -16.43 21.39
N ALA A 75 1.18 -16.66 21.66
CA ALA A 75 0.15 -15.61 21.68
C ALA A 75 0.49 -14.44 22.58
N GLN A 76 0.97 -14.71 23.82
CA GLN A 76 1.31 -13.64 24.75
C GLN A 76 2.51 -12.82 24.28
N GLU A 77 3.52 -13.47 23.70
CA GLU A 77 4.68 -12.77 23.13
C GLU A 77 4.27 -11.87 21.98
N ILE A 78 3.47 -12.40 21.02
CA ILE A 78 2.98 -11.62 19.88
C ILE A 78 2.14 -10.44 20.37
N TYR A 79 1.21 -10.67 21.30
CA TYR A 79 0.38 -9.64 21.88
C TYR A 79 1.22 -8.51 22.49
N ASP A 80 2.23 -8.85 23.31
CA ASP A 80 3.08 -7.87 23.97
C ASP A 80 3.90 -7.02 22.99
N LYS A 81 4.25 -7.60 21.84
CA LYS A 81 4.94 -6.88 20.76
C LYS A 81 4.04 -5.89 20.02
N ILE A 82 2.75 -6.24 19.79
CA ILE A 82 1.87 -5.45 18.90
C ILE A 82 0.80 -4.61 19.60
N LYS A 83 0.51 -4.86 20.90
CA LYS A 83 -0.60 -4.21 21.63
C LYS A 83 -0.58 -2.68 21.63
N ASP A 84 0.60 -2.07 21.55
CA ASP A 84 0.79 -0.62 21.54
C ASP A 84 1.15 -0.05 20.17
N CYS A 85 1.20 -0.91 19.14
CA CYS A 85 1.50 -0.52 17.79
C CYS A 85 0.23 -0.15 17.00
N ILE A 86 0.41 0.61 15.93
CA ILE A 86 -0.58 0.74 14.87
C ILE A 86 -0.53 -0.56 14.06
N PHE A 87 -1.66 -1.24 13.94
CA PHE A 87 -1.76 -2.45 13.15
C PHE A 87 -1.83 -2.12 11.66
N VAL A 88 -0.98 -2.71 10.88
CA VAL A 88 -0.89 -2.49 9.43
C VAL A 88 -0.86 -3.83 8.71
N ALA A 89 -1.60 -3.98 7.63
CA ALA A 89 -1.47 -5.11 6.72
C ALA A 89 -1.86 -4.72 5.29
N HIS A 90 -1.56 -5.58 4.34
CA HIS A 90 -1.96 -5.41 2.96
C HIS A 90 -3.29 -6.13 2.70
N ASN A 91 -4.38 -5.37 2.50
CA ASN A 91 -5.76 -5.88 2.59
C ASN A 91 -6.11 -6.35 4.01
N VAL A 92 -6.03 -5.41 4.92
CA VAL A 92 -5.96 -5.58 6.38
C VAL A 92 -7.09 -6.40 7.01
N ASP A 93 -8.25 -6.49 6.37
CA ASP A 93 -9.39 -7.24 6.93
C ASP A 93 -9.06 -8.72 7.17
N PHE A 94 -8.30 -9.32 6.28
CA PHE A 94 -7.92 -10.71 6.39
C PHE A 94 -7.06 -10.96 7.63
N ASP A 95 -5.90 -10.34 7.70
CA ASP A 95 -4.94 -10.54 8.78
C ASP A 95 -5.49 -10.12 10.14
N LEU A 96 -6.18 -8.98 10.17
CA LEU A 96 -6.75 -8.46 11.40
C LEU A 96 -7.82 -9.38 11.98
N ASN A 97 -8.65 -10.00 11.15
CA ASN A 97 -9.69 -10.91 11.61
C ASN A 97 -9.10 -12.23 12.12
N PHE A 98 -8.16 -12.81 11.38
CA PHE A 98 -7.49 -14.04 11.79
C PHE A 98 -6.73 -13.87 13.10
N ILE A 99 -5.94 -12.81 13.24
CA ILE A 99 -5.18 -12.58 14.47
C ILE A 99 -6.08 -12.27 15.67
N LYS A 100 -7.17 -11.53 15.47
CA LYS A 100 -8.17 -11.29 16.54
C LYS A 100 -8.83 -12.58 17.00
N LYS A 101 -9.19 -13.46 16.06
CA LYS A 101 -9.76 -14.77 16.38
C LYS A 101 -8.75 -15.61 17.16
N ALA A 102 -7.52 -15.75 16.66
CA ALA A 102 -6.47 -16.53 17.29
C ALA A 102 -6.18 -16.05 18.72
N PHE A 103 -6.13 -14.74 18.97
CA PHE A 103 -6.00 -14.18 20.31
C PHE A 103 -7.23 -14.48 21.19
N LYS A 104 -8.44 -14.33 20.66
CA LYS A 104 -9.67 -14.62 21.36
C LYS A 104 -9.71 -16.09 21.84
N ASP A 105 -9.28 -17.01 20.99
CA ASP A 105 -9.20 -18.44 21.31
C ASP A 105 -8.19 -18.74 22.41
N CYS A 106 -7.22 -17.83 22.60
CA CYS A 106 -6.26 -17.84 23.73
C CYS A 106 -6.71 -16.98 24.93
N ASN A 107 -7.97 -16.54 25.00
CA ASN A 107 -8.52 -15.65 26.02
C ASN A 107 -7.82 -14.27 26.08
N ILE A 108 -7.20 -13.82 25.02
CA ILE A 108 -6.58 -12.49 24.89
C ILE A 108 -7.51 -11.59 24.08
N GLN A 109 -7.92 -10.45 24.66
CA GLN A 109 -8.70 -9.45 23.93
C GLN A 109 -7.76 -8.48 23.21
N TYR A 110 -7.56 -8.69 21.91
CA TYR A 110 -6.79 -7.78 21.09
C TYR A 110 -7.68 -6.75 20.39
N ARG A 111 -7.44 -5.48 20.69
CA ARG A 111 -8.11 -4.33 20.07
C ARG A 111 -7.05 -3.30 19.70
N PRO A 112 -6.53 -3.32 18.47
CA PRO A 112 -5.57 -2.31 18.06
C PRO A 112 -6.18 -0.92 18.19
N LYS A 113 -5.39 0.03 18.67
CA LYS A 113 -5.82 1.44 18.84
C LYS A 113 -6.10 2.09 17.49
N LYS A 114 -5.35 1.69 16.47
CA LYS A 114 -5.44 2.18 15.10
C LYS A 114 -5.13 1.05 14.13
N VAL A 115 -5.78 1.09 12.99
CA VAL A 115 -5.64 0.12 11.90
C VAL A 115 -5.40 0.86 10.61
N ILE A 116 -4.49 0.39 9.78
CA ILE A 116 -4.18 0.96 8.48
C ILE A 116 -4.13 -0.16 7.44
N ASP A 117 -4.83 0.06 6.33
CA ASP A 117 -4.72 -0.77 5.14
C ASP A 117 -3.72 -0.17 4.16
N THR A 118 -2.68 -0.93 3.81
CA THR A 118 -1.70 -0.43 2.84
C THR A 118 -2.25 -0.32 1.43
N LEU A 119 -3.34 -1.01 1.08
CA LEU A 119 -4.03 -0.78 -0.20
C LEU A 119 -4.51 0.67 -0.34
N GLU A 120 -5.01 1.28 0.75
CA GLU A 120 -5.40 2.69 0.76
C GLU A 120 -4.18 3.60 0.56
N ILE A 121 -3.08 3.30 1.27
CA ILE A 121 -1.81 4.03 1.13
C ILE A 121 -1.30 3.98 -0.31
N PHE A 122 -1.21 2.77 -0.88
CA PHE A 122 -0.58 2.56 -2.18
C PHE A 122 -1.39 3.16 -3.33
N LYS A 123 -2.73 3.11 -3.26
CA LYS A 123 -3.60 3.78 -4.23
C LYS A 123 -3.40 5.30 -4.26
N ILE A 124 -3.07 5.90 -3.12
CA ILE A 124 -2.78 7.35 -3.04
C ILE A 124 -1.34 7.65 -3.44
N ALA A 125 -0.37 6.85 -2.99
CA ALA A 125 1.05 7.09 -3.25
C ALA A 125 1.48 6.75 -4.68
N PHE A 126 0.84 5.74 -5.29
CA PHE A 126 1.19 5.16 -6.58
C PHE A 126 -0.02 5.08 -7.52
N PRO A 127 -0.70 6.21 -7.82
CA PRO A 127 -1.99 6.21 -8.52
C PRO A 127 -1.92 5.76 -9.99
N THR A 128 -0.73 5.62 -10.54
CA THR A 128 -0.49 5.21 -11.94
C THR A 128 -0.08 3.75 -12.09
N ASP A 129 0.08 3.03 -10.97
CA ASP A 129 0.45 1.63 -11.02
C ASP A 129 -0.73 0.78 -11.53
N LYS A 130 -0.40 -0.24 -12.32
CA LYS A 130 -1.40 -1.07 -12.99
C LYS A 130 -2.08 -2.06 -12.06
N SER A 131 -1.40 -2.44 -10.99
CA SER A 131 -1.84 -3.40 -10.01
C SER A 131 -1.39 -3.00 -8.62
N TYR A 132 -2.15 -3.44 -7.63
CA TYR A 132 -1.83 -3.27 -6.22
C TYR A 132 -1.59 -4.62 -5.53
N GLN A 133 -1.32 -5.68 -6.29
CA GLN A 133 -0.79 -6.92 -5.73
C GLN A 133 0.63 -6.69 -5.23
N LEU A 134 0.97 -7.24 -4.05
CA LEU A 134 2.21 -6.93 -3.36
C LEU A 134 3.45 -7.21 -4.23
N SER A 135 3.48 -8.35 -4.90
CA SER A 135 4.58 -8.76 -5.78
C SER A 135 4.78 -7.82 -6.97
N GLU A 136 3.68 -7.41 -7.62
CA GLU A 136 3.73 -6.50 -8.76
C GLU A 136 4.13 -5.08 -8.36
N LEU A 137 3.65 -4.60 -7.20
CA LEU A 137 4.08 -3.33 -6.63
C LEU A 137 5.57 -3.35 -6.25
N ALA A 138 6.04 -4.43 -5.63
CA ALA A 138 7.44 -4.58 -5.25
C ALA A 138 8.34 -4.49 -6.49
N GLU A 139 8.01 -5.24 -7.55
CA GLU A 139 8.73 -5.21 -8.83
C GLU A 139 8.72 -3.81 -9.45
N ALA A 140 7.55 -3.16 -9.54
CA ALA A 140 7.40 -1.82 -10.11
C ALA A 140 8.24 -0.75 -9.40
N HIS A 141 8.49 -0.94 -8.11
CA HIS A 141 9.28 -0.03 -7.28
C HIS A 141 10.71 -0.50 -6.96
N GLY A 142 11.18 -1.56 -7.63
CA GLY A 142 12.55 -2.07 -7.50
C GLY A 142 12.83 -2.72 -6.14
N ILE A 143 11.81 -3.20 -5.43
CA ILE A 143 11.94 -3.92 -4.18
C ILE A 143 11.98 -5.43 -4.51
N THR A 144 13.08 -6.08 -4.15
CA THR A 144 13.21 -7.52 -4.36
C THR A 144 12.34 -8.27 -3.35
N LEU A 145 11.45 -9.10 -3.86
CA LEU A 145 10.67 -10.08 -3.10
C LEU A 145 11.22 -11.48 -3.50
N ALA A 146 12.04 -12.07 -2.63
CA ALA A 146 12.77 -13.31 -2.97
C ALA A 146 11.83 -14.52 -3.00
N ASN A 147 10.90 -14.59 -2.03
CA ASN A 147 9.93 -15.67 -1.90
C ASN A 147 8.57 -15.07 -1.57
N ALA A 148 7.76 -14.80 -2.59
CA ALA A 148 6.37 -14.40 -2.39
C ALA A 148 5.60 -15.50 -1.63
N HIS A 149 4.58 -15.10 -0.88
CA HIS A 149 3.77 -15.98 -0.03
C HIS A 149 4.58 -16.62 1.13
N ARG A 150 5.45 -15.82 1.68
CA ARG A 150 6.06 -16.06 2.99
C ARG A 150 5.79 -14.86 3.88
N ALA A 151 5.08 -15.06 4.96
CA ALA A 151 4.59 -13.98 5.82
C ALA A 151 5.72 -13.04 6.31
N ASP A 152 6.92 -13.54 6.58
CA ASP A 152 8.06 -12.73 6.99
C ASP A 152 8.57 -11.80 5.87
N GLU A 153 8.64 -12.31 4.63
CA GLU A 153 9.09 -11.54 3.47
C GLU A 153 8.01 -10.58 2.97
N ASP A 154 6.75 -10.99 3.01
CA ASP A 154 5.61 -10.18 2.58
C ASP A 154 5.37 -9.01 3.56
N ALA A 155 5.47 -9.24 4.88
CA ALA A 155 5.45 -8.18 5.87
C ALA A 155 6.62 -7.19 5.70
N ALA A 156 7.84 -7.68 5.43
CA ALA A 156 9.00 -6.83 5.20
C ALA A 156 8.89 -6.02 3.90
N THR A 157 8.35 -6.62 2.84
CA THR A 157 8.12 -5.97 1.55
C THR A 157 7.03 -4.91 1.67
N THR A 158 5.93 -5.22 2.34
CA THR A 158 4.85 -4.27 2.65
C THR A 158 5.38 -3.08 3.45
N ALA A 159 6.23 -3.33 4.45
CA ALA A 159 6.88 -2.27 5.24
C ALA A 159 7.77 -1.36 4.39
N LYS A 160 8.58 -1.92 3.48
CA LYS A 160 9.43 -1.13 2.57
C LYS A 160 8.61 -0.26 1.62
N LEU A 161 7.54 -0.81 1.04
CA LEU A 161 6.61 -0.06 0.18
C LEU A 161 5.90 1.05 0.97
N MET A 162 5.47 0.77 2.20
CA MET A 162 4.86 1.77 3.09
C MET A 162 5.83 2.92 3.40
N ILE A 163 7.08 2.63 3.70
CA ILE A 163 8.12 3.64 3.92
C ILE A 163 8.29 4.51 2.67
N LEU A 164 8.40 3.90 1.50
CA LEU A 164 8.50 4.61 0.22
C LEU A 164 7.30 5.53 -0.03
N ALA A 165 6.09 5.05 0.30
CA ALA A 165 4.88 5.86 0.20
C ALA A 165 4.90 7.06 1.16
N PHE A 166 5.35 6.85 2.40
CA PHE A 166 5.48 7.93 3.39
C PHE A 166 6.49 8.98 2.94
N GLU A 167 7.64 8.57 2.39
CA GLU A 167 8.63 9.49 1.82
C GLU A 167 8.07 10.32 0.65
N LYS A 168 7.16 9.74 -0.14
CA LYS A 168 6.44 10.52 -1.17
C LYS A 168 5.47 11.52 -0.56
N PHE A 169 4.71 11.12 0.46
CA PHE A 169 3.77 12.02 1.14
C PHE A 169 4.48 13.20 1.82
N GLU A 170 5.63 12.97 2.44
CA GLU A 170 6.44 14.03 3.07
C GLU A 170 6.91 15.11 2.09
N LYS A 171 6.97 14.80 0.80
CA LYS A 171 7.34 15.74 -0.27
C LYS A 171 6.14 16.52 -0.83
N LEU A 172 4.91 16.19 -0.40
CA LEU A 172 3.71 16.87 -0.87
C LEU A 172 3.58 18.27 -0.25
N PRO A 173 3.00 19.22 -0.98
CA PRO A 173 2.65 20.54 -0.41
C PRO A 173 1.67 20.42 0.75
N LEU A 174 1.76 21.34 1.72
CA LEU A 174 0.89 21.34 2.90
C LEU A 174 -0.60 21.33 2.54
N ASP A 175 -1.02 22.10 1.55
CA ASP A 175 -2.43 22.13 1.13
C ASP A 175 -2.90 20.79 0.56
N THR A 176 -2.01 20.05 -0.15
CA THR A 176 -2.31 18.69 -0.62
C THR A 176 -2.45 17.74 0.56
N LEU A 177 -1.55 17.79 1.55
CA LEU A 177 -1.65 16.98 2.76
C LEU A 177 -2.92 17.25 3.54
N LYS A 178 -3.36 18.53 3.64
CA LYS A 178 -4.64 18.90 4.23
C LYS A 178 -5.82 18.29 3.47
N GLN A 179 -5.81 18.34 2.15
CA GLN A 179 -6.86 17.73 1.34
C GLN A 179 -6.91 16.21 1.54
N LEU A 180 -5.75 15.54 1.53
CA LEU A 180 -5.65 14.10 1.82
C LEU A 180 -6.17 13.77 3.23
N TYR A 181 -5.83 14.58 4.22
CA TYR A 181 -6.37 14.43 5.58
C TYR A 181 -7.91 14.49 5.61
N TYR A 182 -8.52 15.48 4.94
CA TYR A 182 -9.98 15.56 4.91
C TYR A 182 -10.65 14.44 4.15
N LEU A 183 -10.10 14.03 3.01
CA LEU A 183 -10.64 12.96 2.17
C LEU A 183 -10.50 11.61 2.84
N SER A 184 -9.36 11.34 3.48
CA SER A 184 -9.10 10.05 4.12
C SER A 184 -9.96 9.77 5.35
N LYS A 185 -10.63 10.78 5.93
CA LYS A 185 -11.64 10.56 6.98
C LYS A 185 -12.87 9.75 6.52
N GLN A 186 -13.07 9.63 5.21
CA GLN A 186 -14.16 8.84 4.64
C GLN A 186 -13.75 7.38 4.37
N LEU A 187 -12.47 7.05 4.53
CA LEU A 187 -11.96 5.70 4.39
C LEU A 187 -12.34 4.85 5.60
N LYS A 188 -12.24 3.55 5.44
CA LYS A 188 -12.67 2.58 6.47
C LYS A 188 -11.77 2.59 7.70
N TYR A 189 -10.46 2.85 7.49
CA TYR A 189 -9.44 2.75 8.51
C TYR A 189 -8.79 4.08 8.85
N ASP A 190 -7.79 4.07 9.71
CA ASP A 190 -7.24 5.27 10.36
C ASP A 190 -6.15 5.99 9.53
N LEU A 191 -6.18 5.88 8.20
CA LEU A 191 -5.20 6.53 7.32
C LEU A 191 -5.17 8.06 7.51
N TYR A 192 -6.30 8.67 7.85
CA TYR A 192 -6.39 10.11 8.14
C TYR A 192 -5.46 10.56 9.26
N ASP A 193 -5.13 9.69 10.22
CA ASP A 193 -4.22 10.02 11.31
C ASP A 193 -2.78 10.24 10.81
N ILE A 194 -2.36 9.50 9.79
CA ILE A 194 -1.05 9.69 9.15
C ILE A 194 -0.98 11.10 8.56
N PHE A 195 -1.97 11.49 7.76
CA PHE A 195 -2.00 12.81 7.15
C PHE A 195 -2.17 13.92 8.19
N PHE A 196 -2.94 13.68 9.25
CA PHE A 196 -3.04 14.62 10.37
C PHE A 196 -1.69 14.88 11.02
N GLU A 197 -0.92 13.83 11.33
CA GLU A 197 0.42 13.98 11.92
C GLU A 197 1.39 14.66 10.95
N MET A 198 1.32 14.37 9.65
CA MET A 198 2.13 15.05 8.63
C MET A 198 1.79 16.53 8.55
N VAL A 199 0.51 16.89 8.55
CA VAL A 199 0.06 18.31 8.56
C VAL A 199 0.53 19.02 9.81
N ARG A 200 0.43 18.37 10.98
CA ARG A 200 0.83 18.94 12.26
C ARG A 200 2.34 19.22 12.35
N GLN A 201 3.15 18.35 11.74
CA GLN A 201 4.62 18.46 11.74
C GLN A 201 5.15 19.32 10.60
N TYR A 202 4.29 19.72 9.68
CA TYR A 202 4.68 20.52 8.56
C TYR A 202 4.95 21.95 9.04
N ASP A 203 6.22 22.30 9.24
CA ASP A 203 6.64 23.70 9.35
C ASP A 203 6.32 24.38 8.04
N ALA A 204 5.54 25.47 8.08
CA ALA A 204 5.01 26.15 6.91
C ALA A 204 6.10 26.50 5.88
N LYS A 205 6.48 25.53 5.08
CA LYS A 205 7.37 25.74 3.94
C LYS A 205 6.54 26.38 2.84
N PRO A 206 7.02 27.48 2.21
CA PRO A 206 6.34 28.00 1.05
C PRO A 206 6.23 26.89 -0.02
N LEU A 207 5.16 26.91 -0.81
CA LEU A 207 5.00 26.04 -1.96
C LEU A 207 6.31 25.98 -2.73
N ASP A 208 6.83 24.78 -2.96
CA ASP A 208 7.98 24.61 -3.84
C ASP A 208 7.67 25.28 -5.19
N LYS A 209 8.69 25.93 -5.79
CA LYS A 209 8.54 26.66 -7.06
C LYS A 209 8.04 25.78 -8.22
N SER A 210 8.06 24.44 -8.04
CA SER A 210 7.53 23.48 -9.01
C SER A 210 6.01 23.29 -8.94
N TYR A 211 5.33 23.90 -7.97
CA TYR A 211 3.89 23.81 -7.83
C TYR A 211 3.21 25.19 -7.96
N GLU A 212 2.02 25.19 -8.51
CA GLU A 212 1.14 26.35 -8.57
C GLU A 212 -0.22 26.00 -7.98
N LYS A 213 -0.95 27.03 -7.53
CA LYS A 213 -2.28 26.89 -6.98
C LYS A 213 -3.26 27.68 -7.84
N PHE A 214 -4.30 27.00 -8.32
CA PHE A 214 -5.45 27.64 -8.93
C PHE A 214 -6.67 27.28 -8.09
N GLU A 215 -7.29 28.30 -7.47
CA GLU A 215 -8.33 28.16 -6.46
C GLU A 215 -7.91 27.21 -5.31
N GLN A 216 -8.54 26.04 -5.21
CA GLN A 216 -8.22 25.02 -4.20
C GLN A 216 -7.39 23.86 -4.77
N ILE A 217 -7.05 23.90 -6.06
CA ILE A 217 -6.30 22.83 -6.74
C ILE A 217 -4.83 23.22 -6.77
N ILE A 218 -3.99 22.32 -6.25
CA ILE A 218 -2.54 22.42 -6.35
C ILE A 218 -2.10 21.49 -7.46
N TYR A 219 -1.39 22.04 -8.43
CA TYR A 219 -0.85 21.29 -9.55
C TYR A 219 0.64 21.57 -9.69
N ARG A 220 1.35 20.57 -10.21
CA ARG A 220 2.77 20.72 -10.54
C ARG A 220 2.87 21.64 -11.76
N LYS A 221 3.73 22.66 -11.70
CA LYS A 221 4.09 23.43 -12.88
C LYS A 221 4.53 22.49 -13.97
N GLN A 222 3.98 22.68 -15.16
CA GLN A 222 4.45 21.95 -16.31
C GLN A 222 5.96 22.24 -16.45
N VAL A 223 6.75 21.20 -16.35
CA VAL A 223 8.16 21.29 -16.71
C VAL A 223 8.14 21.68 -18.19
N ASP A 224 8.89 22.73 -18.54
CA ASP A 224 9.03 23.14 -19.94
C ASP A 224 9.36 21.90 -20.79
N PHE A 225 8.34 21.32 -21.39
CA PHE A 225 8.56 20.39 -22.47
C PHE A 225 9.29 21.20 -23.52
N LYS A 226 10.56 20.88 -23.78
CA LYS A 226 11.25 21.38 -24.97
C LYS A 226 10.27 21.18 -26.12
N LYS A 227 9.72 22.29 -26.65
CA LYS A 227 8.81 22.21 -27.79
C LYS A 227 9.47 21.27 -28.80
N PRO A 228 8.79 20.20 -29.24
CA PRO A 228 9.38 19.35 -30.25
C PRO A 228 9.78 20.25 -31.43
N THR A 229 11.03 20.17 -31.85
CA THR A 229 11.60 20.98 -32.91
C THR A 229 11.05 20.62 -34.30
N THR A 230 10.10 19.71 -34.38
CA THR A 230 9.41 19.32 -35.58
C THR A 230 8.14 20.16 -35.77
N ASN A 231 8.18 21.10 -36.68
CA ASN A 231 6.98 21.77 -37.19
C ASN A 231 6.07 20.74 -37.83
N TYR A 232 5.04 20.31 -37.14
CA TYR A 232 4.01 19.47 -37.75
C TYR A 232 3.05 20.36 -38.54
N ASN A 233 3.10 20.26 -39.85
CA ASN A 233 2.24 21.03 -40.78
C ASN A 233 0.89 20.33 -41.08
N GLY A 234 0.57 19.26 -40.39
CA GLY A 234 -0.68 18.52 -40.54
C GLY A 234 -1.78 18.97 -39.58
N SER A 235 -3.03 18.66 -39.90
CA SER A 235 -4.14 18.92 -38.97
C SER A 235 -4.06 18.01 -37.74
N LEU A 236 -4.55 18.52 -36.57
CA LEU A 236 -4.66 17.74 -35.35
C LEU A 236 -5.41 16.41 -35.54
N LYS A 237 -6.45 16.44 -36.41
CA LYS A 237 -7.21 15.24 -36.83
C LYS A 237 -6.33 14.18 -37.47
N SER A 238 -5.42 14.58 -38.37
CA SER A 238 -4.48 13.65 -39.02
C SER A 238 -3.48 13.05 -38.03
N LEU A 239 -2.98 13.87 -37.12
CA LEU A 239 -2.09 13.40 -36.03
C LEU A 239 -2.78 12.41 -35.12
N TYR A 240 -4.00 12.74 -34.68
CA TYR A 240 -4.81 11.91 -33.80
C TYR A 240 -5.14 10.54 -34.45
N SER A 241 -5.59 10.56 -35.75
CA SER A 241 -5.87 9.32 -36.47
C SER A 241 -4.64 8.42 -36.57
N LYS A 242 -3.47 8.99 -36.93
CA LYS A 242 -2.21 8.22 -36.99
C LYS A 242 -1.81 7.63 -35.62
N ALA A 243 -1.98 8.39 -34.54
CA ALA A 243 -1.67 7.90 -33.18
C ALA A 243 -2.61 6.77 -32.77
N VAL A 244 -3.91 6.89 -33.08
CA VAL A 244 -4.91 5.85 -32.81
C VAL A 244 -4.55 4.56 -33.55
N ASP A 245 -4.21 4.66 -34.85
CA ASP A 245 -3.85 3.51 -35.68
C ASP A 245 -2.55 2.85 -35.19
N GLN A 246 -1.51 3.64 -34.91
CA GLN A 246 -0.21 3.12 -34.44
C GLN A 246 -0.27 2.43 -33.08
N LEU A 247 -1.16 2.89 -32.19
CA LEU A 247 -1.34 2.35 -30.86
C LEU A 247 -2.42 1.27 -30.77
N GLY A 248 -3.09 0.95 -31.90
CA GLY A 248 -4.20 -0.02 -31.94
C GLY A 248 -5.40 0.39 -31.09
N LEU A 249 -5.63 1.70 -30.93
CA LEU A 249 -6.71 2.24 -30.09
C LEU A 249 -7.99 2.43 -30.90
N THR A 250 -9.12 2.52 -30.23
CA THR A 250 -10.40 2.83 -30.87
C THR A 250 -10.54 4.34 -31.07
N TYR A 251 -10.82 4.77 -32.32
CA TYR A 251 -11.10 6.16 -32.66
C TYR A 251 -12.32 6.69 -31.90
N ARG A 252 -12.16 7.79 -31.17
CA ARG A 252 -13.23 8.44 -30.39
C ARG A 252 -13.35 9.91 -30.79
N PRO A 253 -14.38 10.28 -31.56
CA PRO A 253 -14.57 11.65 -32.05
C PRO A 253 -14.58 12.72 -30.93
N GLN A 254 -15.12 12.36 -29.76
CA GLN A 254 -15.19 13.28 -28.62
C GLN A 254 -13.81 13.69 -28.09
N GLN A 255 -12.83 12.76 -28.13
CA GLN A 255 -11.46 13.07 -27.72
C GLN A 255 -10.75 14.00 -28.70
N LEU A 256 -11.01 13.83 -30.01
CA LEU A 256 -10.51 14.74 -31.03
C LEU A 256 -11.12 16.13 -30.86
N TYR A 257 -12.44 16.22 -30.68
CA TYR A 257 -13.13 17.48 -30.47
C TYR A 257 -12.60 18.23 -29.24
N LEU A 258 -12.38 17.52 -28.13
CA LEU A 258 -11.79 18.13 -26.92
C LEU A 258 -10.38 18.65 -27.19
N ALA A 259 -9.55 17.89 -27.90
CA ALA A 259 -8.19 18.30 -28.24
C ALA A 259 -8.16 19.52 -29.17
N GLU A 260 -9.05 19.59 -30.16
CA GLU A 260 -9.21 20.74 -31.06
C GLU A 260 -9.69 21.99 -30.27
N THR A 261 -10.67 21.83 -29.36
CA THR A 261 -11.16 22.93 -28.52
C THR A 261 -10.05 23.48 -27.59
N ILE A 262 -9.23 22.62 -27.02
CA ILE A 262 -8.09 23.06 -26.19
C ILE A 262 -7.06 23.79 -27.03
N LEU A 263 -6.76 23.32 -28.22
CA LEU A 263 -5.80 23.95 -29.12
C LEU A 263 -6.25 25.34 -29.55
N ASP A 264 -7.53 25.49 -29.88
CA ASP A 264 -8.12 26.78 -30.28
C ASP A 264 -8.11 27.84 -29.15
N GLN A 265 -8.11 27.38 -27.90
CA GLN A 265 -7.99 28.30 -26.74
C GLN A 265 -6.55 28.65 -26.37
N LEU A 266 -5.58 27.89 -26.87
CA LEU A 266 -4.15 28.11 -26.60
C LEU A 266 -3.45 28.94 -27.69
N MET A 267 -4.09 29.19 -28.83
CA MET A 267 -3.59 30.02 -29.92
C MET A 267 -4.15 31.42 -29.86
#